data_fc255dae429178dd68fee2f435c483a3
#
_entry.id   fc255dae429178dd68fee2f435c483a3
#
_cell.length_a   1.000
_cell.length_b   1.000
_cell.length_c   1.000
_cell.angle_alpha   90.00
_cell.angle_beta   90.00
_cell.angle_gamma   90.00
#
_symmetry.space_group_name_H-M   'P 1'
#
loop_
_entity.id
_entity.type
_entity.pdbx_description
1 polymer ?
#
loop_
_entity_poly.entity_id
_entity_poly.type
_entity_poly.pdbx_seq_one_letter_code
_entity_poly.pdbx_strand_id
1 'polypeptide(L)'
;MPDPKLSLVMPAFNEEGRIAASLERIGAFLAARDYATEVVVVDDGSAAPGREAVAAAVARLPETVGRRLICHETNRGKGAAVRTGCLAAAGEYVAFIDADLATPPEEILALVAALDAGADVAVGVRNQSDGTDMRDRRGLGRRLFGRLFSLLMQAILLPGISDSQCPLKAFKRAAAQRLFRLQQIDTWSFDAELLFLARRLGLKVANIPVRWQAMPGSHLQLNLRTAAELRNLARIRIAHRGVSPKTLAADTNAAPAPEA
;
A
#
# COMPACT_ATOMS: atom_id res chain seq x y z
N MET A 1 0.08 20.94 14.53
CA MET A 1 -1.25 20.34 14.30
C MET A 1 -1.38 19.16 15.26
N PRO A 2 -2.59 18.77 15.69
CA PRO A 2 -2.75 17.54 16.47
C PRO A 2 -2.23 16.34 15.65
N ASP A 3 -1.86 15.25 16.34
CA ASP A 3 -1.44 14.03 15.67
C ASP A 3 -2.58 13.54 14.75
N PRO A 4 -2.31 13.20 13.48
CA PRO A 4 -3.35 12.78 12.57
C PRO A 4 -3.92 11.41 12.98
N LYS A 5 -5.23 11.23 12.82
CA LYS A 5 -5.84 9.90 12.95
C LYS A 5 -5.50 9.02 11.73
N LEU A 6 -5.47 9.61 10.54
CA LEU A 6 -5.22 8.89 9.29
C LEU A 6 -4.09 9.57 8.49
N SER A 7 -3.07 8.78 8.16
CA SER A 7 -2.05 9.11 7.17
C SER A 7 -2.32 8.34 5.89
N LEU A 8 -2.42 9.04 4.77
CA LEU A 8 -2.55 8.44 3.46
C LEU A 8 -1.26 8.58 2.66
N VAL A 9 -0.61 7.47 2.36
CA VAL A 9 0.63 7.42 1.58
C VAL A 9 0.30 7.20 0.11
N MET A 10 0.90 8.01 -0.77
CA MET A 10 0.77 7.88 -2.23
C MET A 10 2.15 7.83 -2.88
N PRO A 11 2.57 6.68 -3.42
CA PRO A 11 3.76 6.60 -4.26
C PRO A 11 3.45 7.19 -5.65
N ALA A 12 4.39 7.95 -6.21
CA ALA A 12 4.31 8.54 -7.54
C ALA A 12 5.62 8.33 -8.31
N PHE A 13 5.52 7.99 -9.60
CA PHE A 13 6.65 7.90 -10.51
C PHE A 13 6.22 8.22 -11.93
N ASN A 14 6.65 9.38 -12.47
CA ASN A 14 6.26 9.89 -13.79
C ASN A 14 4.72 9.94 -13.96
N GLU A 15 4.04 10.54 -12.97
CA GLU A 15 2.56 10.61 -12.91
C GLU A 15 2.04 12.01 -13.26
N GLU A 16 2.81 12.81 -14.04
CA GLU A 16 2.49 14.20 -14.42
C GLU A 16 1.10 14.34 -15.05
N GLY A 17 0.63 13.32 -15.76
CA GLY A 17 -0.66 13.34 -16.44
C GLY A 17 -1.88 13.17 -15.52
N ARG A 18 -1.68 12.75 -14.26
CA ARG A 18 -2.82 12.42 -13.36
C ARG A 18 -2.67 12.89 -11.93
N ILE A 19 -1.46 13.13 -11.46
CA ILE A 19 -1.19 13.40 -10.03
C ILE A 19 -1.98 14.59 -9.48
N ALA A 20 -2.17 15.64 -10.28
CA ALA A 20 -2.90 16.83 -9.87
C ALA A 20 -4.36 16.51 -9.52
N ALA A 21 -5.07 15.84 -10.43
CA ALA A 21 -6.48 15.44 -10.21
C ALA A 21 -6.62 14.43 -9.06
N SER A 22 -5.65 13.52 -8.93
CA SER A 22 -5.64 12.50 -7.87
C SER A 22 -5.47 13.13 -6.49
N LEU A 23 -4.52 14.07 -6.34
CA LEU A 23 -4.30 14.76 -5.07
C LEU A 23 -5.41 15.76 -4.74
N GLU A 24 -6.02 16.41 -5.74
CA GLU A 24 -7.21 17.24 -5.52
C GLU A 24 -8.36 16.42 -4.93
N ARG A 25 -8.65 15.25 -5.51
CA ARG A 25 -9.71 14.35 -5.02
C ARG A 25 -9.40 13.81 -3.63
N ILE A 26 -8.15 13.41 -3.36
CA ILE A 26 -7.72 12.97 -2.03
C ILE A 26 -7.78 14.11 -1.02
N GLY A 27 -7.32 15.30 -1.39
CA GLY A 27 -7.37 16.48 -0.53
C GLY A 27 -8.81 16.83 -0.12
N ALA A 28 -9.74 16.83 -1.07
CA ALA A 28 -11.16 17.05 -0.80
C ALA A 28 -11.75 15.96 0.12
N PHE A 29 -11.41 14.68 -0.15
CA PHE A 29 -11.85 13.57 0.69
C PHE A 29 -11.35 13.68 2.12
N LEU A 30 -10.07 13.99 2.33
CA LEU A 30 -9.46 14.08 3.66
C LEU A 30 -9.90 15.34 4.41
N ALA A 31 -10.03 16.48 3.73
CA ALA A 31 -10.52 17.72 4.34
C ALA A 31 -11.97 17.64 4.86
N ALA A 32 -12.76 16.72 4.32
CA ALA A 32 -14.12 16.46 4.76
C ALA A 32 -14.21 15.55 6.01
N ARG A 33 -13.07 15.17 6.62
CA ARG A 33 -13.06 14.36 7.85
C ARG A 33 -13.17 15.26 9.07
N ASP A 34 -13.78 14.75 10.12
CA ASP A 34 -13.95 15.39 11.42
C ASP A 34 -12.75 15.18 12.36
N TYR A 35 -11.68 14.60 11.83
CA TYR A 35 -10.42 14.33 12.53
C TYR A 35 -9.23 14.77 11.67
N ALA A 36 -8.09 15.00 12.33
CA ALA A 36 -6.85 15.39 11.66
C ALA A 36 -6.36 14.29 10.71
N THR A 37 -5.95 14.68 9.51
CA THR A 37 -5.46 13.80 8.44
C THR A 37 -4.18 14.33 7.84
N GLU A 38 -3.37 13.45 7.24
CA GLU A 38 -2.22 13.86 6.43
C GLU A 38 -2.11 13.04 5.14
N VAL A 39 -1.49 13.65 4.13
CA VAL A 39 -1.03 12.97 2.91
C VAL A 39 0.49 12.96 2.89
N VAL A 40 1.08 11.79 2.69
CA VAL A 40 2.52 11.62 2.46
C VAL A 40 2.71 11.15 1.02
N VAL A 41 3.16 12.04 0.15
CA VAL A 41 3.49 11.71 -1.23
C VAL A 41 4.96 11.37 -1.33
N VAL A 42 5.27 10.24 -1.98
CA VAL A 42 6.66 9.83 -2.22
C VAL A 42 6.90 9.81 -3.73
N ASP A 43 7.67 10.77 -4.22
CA ASP A 43 8.16 10.79 -5.59
C ASP A 43 9.35 9.84 -5.72
N ASP A 44 9.17 8.76 -6.45
CA ASP A 44 10.16 7.68 -6.59
C ASP A 44 11.18 7.98 -7.72
N GLY A 45 11.76 9.16 -7.70
CA GLY A 45 12.80 9.54 -8.66
C GLY A 45 12.24 9.84 -10.05
N SER A 46 11.12 10.55 -10.15
CA SER A 46 10.56 10.99 -11.42
C SER A 46 11.51 11.91 -12.18
N ALA A 47 11.37 11.93 -13.52
CA ALA A 47 11.96 12.97 -14.36
C ALA A 47 11.41 14.35 -13.96
N ALA A 48 12.12 15.43 -14.38
CA ALA A 48 11.80 16.80 -13.95
C ALA A 48 10.31 17.18 -14.12
N PRO A 49 9.63 16.93 -15.26
CA PRO A 49 8.21 17.26 -15.40
C PRO A 49 7.31 16.55 -14.37
N GLY A 50 7.59 15.27 -14.08
CA GLY A 50 6.85 14.49 -13.09
C GLY A 50 7.07 15.01 -11.66
N ARG A 51 8.33 15.31 -11.31
CA ARG A 51 8.70 15.87 -10.00
C ARG A 51 8.06 17.23 -9.76
N GLU A 52 8.09 18.11 -10.74
CA GLU A 52 7.46 19.45 -10.66
C GLU A 52 5.94 19.33 -10.52
N ALA A 53 5.31 18.42 -11.28
CA ALA A 53 3.88 18.18 -11.19
C ALA A 53 3.46 17.68 -9.79
N VAL A 54 4.23 16.74 -9.23
CA VAL A 54 3.99 16.24 -7.85
C VAL A 54 4.13 17.36 -6.84
N ALA A 55 5.20 18.15 -6.88
CA ALA A 55 5.42 19.25 -5.95
C ALA A 55 4.31 20.32 -6.03
N ALA A 56 3.91 20.70 -7.25
CA ALA A 56 2.83 21.64 -7.48
C ALA A 56 1.47 21.10 -6.97
N ALA A 57 1.19 19.81 -7.16
CA ALA A 57 -0.03 19.20 -6.70
C ALA A 57 -0.10 19.09 -5.16
N VAL A 58 1.00 18.75 -4.49
CA VAL A 58 1.11 18.73 -3.02
C VAL A 58 0.92 20.13 -2.44
N ALA A 59 1.47 21.17 -3.08
CA ALA A 59 1.31 22.55 -2.63
C ALA A 59 -0.15 23.05 -2.66
N ARG A 60 -0.99 22.47 -3.52
CA ARG A 60 -2.41 22.82 -3.66
C ARG A 60 -3.36 22.08 -2.70
N LEU A 61 -2.85 21.13 -1.92
CA LEU A 61 -3.68 20.44 -0.92
C LEU A 61 -4.27 21.44 0.08
N PRO A 62 -5.51 21.20 0.57
CA PRO A 62 -6.15 22.04 1.58
C PRO A 62 -5.27 22.20 2.83
N GLU A 63 -5.26 23.39 3.42
CA GLU A 63 -4.45 23.69 4.62
C GLU A 63 -4.85 22.87 5.84
N THR A 64 -6.10 22.39 5.88
CA THR A 64 -6.61 21.50 6.92
C THR A 64 -6.05 20.10 6.86
N VAL A 65 -5.41 19.71 5.74
CA VAL A 65 -4.78 18.42 5.54
C VAL A 65 -3.27 18.56 5.72
N GLY A 66 -2.70 17.81 6.65
CA GLY A 66 -1.25 17.70 6.79
C GLY A 66 -0.65 17.18 5.48
N ARG A 67 0.48 17.74 5.05
CA ARG A 67 1.11 17.39 3.78
C ARG A 67 2.60 17.20 3.92
N ARG A 68 3.11 16.15 3.29
CA ARG A 68 4.54 15.84 3.22
C ARG A 68 4.89 15.32 1.84
N LEU A 69 5.95 15.86 1.25
CA LEU A 69 6.56 15.35 0.03
C LEU A 69 7.95 14.82 0.36
N ILE A 70 8.20 13.57 -0.04
CA ILE A 70 9.51 12.91 0.06
C ILE A 70 9.93 12.55 -1.36
N CYS A 71 11.16 12.90 -1.74
CA CYS A 71 11.68 12.61 -3.07
C CYS A 71 12.87 11.65 -2.97
N HIS A 72 12.82 10.54 -3.70
CA HIS A 72 13.99 9.72 -3.94
C HIS A 72 14.85 10.35 -5.05
N GLU A 73 16.15 10.21 -4.98
CA GLU A 73 17.07 10.70 -6.01
C GLU A 73 16.90 9.91 -7.32
N THR A 74 16.66 8.60 -7.22
CA THR A 74 16.47 7.68 -8.33
C THR A 74 15.29 6.77 -8.06
N ASN A 75 14.73 6.16 -9.13
CA ASN A 75 13.67 5.17 -8.99
C ASN A 75 14.18 3.93 -8.21
N ARG A 76 13.55 3.66 -7.07
CA ARG A 76 13.84 2.53 -6.17
C ARG A 76 12.78 1.43 -6.24
N GLY A 77 11.63 1.73 -6.85
CA GLY A 77 10.50 0.85 -6.99
C GLY A 77 9.35 1.16 -6.04
N LYS A 78 8.14 0.77 -6.46
CA LYS A 78 6.90 1.06 -5.74
C LYS A 78 6.95 0.64 -4.27
N GLY A 79 7.48 -0.56 -3.98
CA GLY A 79 7.61 -1.06 -2.60
C GLY A 79 8.51 -0.18 -1.74
N ALA A 80 9.62 0.34 -2.30
CA ALA A 80 10.50 1.26 -1.60
C ALA A 80 9.81 2.59 -1.31
N ALA A 81 9.07 3.13 -2.28
CA ALA A 81 8.32 4.39 -2.11
C ALA A 81 7.24 4.26 -1.04
N VAL A 82 6.44 3.18 -1.07
CA VAL A 82 5.42 2.92 -0.05
C VAL A 82 6.07 2.74 1.33
N ARG A 83 7.18 1.98 1.43
CA ARG A 83 7.95 1.82 2.67
C ARG A 83 8.39 3.16 3.23
N THR A 84 9.01 4.01 2.40
CA THR A 84 9.47 5.34 2.83
C THR A 84 8.32 6.17 3.37
N GLY A 85 7.20 6.24 2.67
CA GLY A 85 6.03 7.00 3.10
C GLY A 85 5.38 6.45 4.37
N CYS A 86 5.20 5.13 4.46
CA CYS A 86 4.57 4.52 5.62
C CYS A 86 5.43 4.60 6.89
N LEU A 87 6.75 4.59 6.75
CA LEU A 87 7.66 4.80 7.90
C LEU A 87 7.69 6.27 8.36
N ALA A 88 7.47 7.22 7.44
CA ALA A 88 7.40 8.65 7.73
C ALA A 88 6.02 9.10 8.24
N ALA A 89 4.99 8.29 8.07
CA ALA A 89 3.61 8.60 8.44
C ALA A 89 3.44 8.74 9.96
N ALA A 90 2.70 9.77 10.39
CA ALA A 90 2.46 10.10 11.80
C ALA A 90 1.07 9.68 12.32
N GLY A 91 0.16 9.25 11.44
CA GLY A 91 -1.22 8.90 11.79
C GLY A 91 -1.35 7.66 12.67
N GLU A 92 -2.40 7.61 13.48
CA GLU A 92 -2.79 6.40 14.22
C GLU A 92 -3.00 5.22 13.26
N TYR A 93 -3.63 5.51 12.12
CA TYR A 93 -3.78 4.60 11.00
C TYR A 93 -2.96 5.08 9.81
N VAL A 94 -2.26 4.16 9.17
CA VAL A 94 -1.44 4.40 7.98
C VAL A 94 -2.03 3.61 6.84
N ALA A 95 -2.45 4.28 5.77
CA ALA A 95 -2.96 3.64 4.57
C ALA A 95 -2.11 4.03 3.36
N PHE A 96 -2.06 3.19 2.33
CA PHE A 96 -1.52 3.60 1.05
C PHE A 96 -2.51 3.34 -0.09
N ILE A 97 -2.43 4.17 -1.12
CA ILE A 97 -3.27 4.13 -2.32
C ILE A 97 -2.44 4.50 -3.55
N ASP A 98 -2.77 3.90 -4.70
CA ASP A 98 -2.10 4.22 -5.96
C ASP A 98 -2.54 5.58 -6.51
N ALA A 99 -1.63 6.26 -7.21
CA ALA A 99 -1.86 7.57 -7.82
C ALA A 99 -2.92 7.56 -8.93
N ASP A 100 -3.26 6.40 -9.49
CA ASP A 100 -4.29 6.25 -10.51
C ASP A 100 -5.72 6.22 -9.97
N LEU A 101 -5.88 6.11 -8.63
CA LEU A 101 -7.15 6.00 -7.92
C LEU A 101 -8.08 4.93 -8.51
N ALA A 102 -7.51 3.81 -9.01
CA ALA A 102 -8.28 2.65 -9.44
C ALA A 102 -9.22 2.12 -8.35
N THR A 103 -8.87 2.35 -7.10
CA THR A 103 -9.75 2.20 -5.93
C THR A 103 -10.10 3.61 -5.43
N PRO A 104 -11.38 3.96 -5.31
CA PRO A 104 -11.80 5.26 -4.79
C PRO A 104 -11.29 5.51 -3.37
N PRO A 105 -10.87 6.73 -3.00
CA PRO A 105 -10.36 7.02 -1.66
C PRO A 105 -11.39 6.81 -0.54
N GLU A 106 -12.68 6.87 -0.87
CA GLU A 106 -13.78 6.62 0.06
C GLU A 106 -13.75 5.19 0.65
N GLU A 107 -13.18 4.23 -0.07
CA GLU A 107 -13.05 2.84 0.37
C GLU A 107 -12.12 2.70 1.60
N ILE A 108 -11.26 3.70 1.85
CA ILE A 108 -10.40 3.74 3.04
C ILE A 108 -11.24 3.69 4.33
N LEU A 109 -12.44 4.26 4.34
CA LEU A 109 -13.28 4.30 5.53
C LEU A 109 -13.66 2.91 6.03
N ALA A 110 -13.94 1.98 5.11
CA ALA A 110 -14.22 0.59 5.47
C ALA A 110 -13.00 -0.12 6.06
N LEU A 111 -11.80 0.20 5.56
CA LEU A 111 -10.56 -0.33 6.11
C LEU A 111 -10.29 0.24 7.51
N VAL A 112 -10.48 1.54 7.70
CA VAL A 112 -10.33 2.20 9.01
C VAL A 112 -11.31 1.59 10.01
N ALA A 113 -12.56 1.40 9.65
CA ALA A 113 -13.55 0.75 10.51
C ALA A 113 -13.14 -0.67 10.94
N ALA A 114 -12.49 -1.43 10.07
CA ALA A 114 -11.95 -2.76 10.43
C ALA A 114 -10.78 -2.66 11.42
N LEU A 115 -9.94 -1.61 11.32
CA LEU A 115 -8.87 -1.35 12.29
C LEU A 115 -9.45 -0.92 13.66
N ASP A 116 -10.49 -0.07 13.66
CA ASP A 116 -11.25 0.31 14.87
C ASP A 116 -11.89 -0.94 15.53
N ALA A 117 -12.37 -1.91 14.72
CA ALA A 117 -12.93 -3.18 15.17
C ALA A 117 -11.87 -4.19 15.68
N GLY A 118 -10.58 -3.81 15.68
CA GLY A 118 -9.51 -4.60 16.29
C GLY A 118 -8.61 -5.36 15.32
N ALA A 119 -8.76 -5.20 13.99
CA ALA A 119 -7.74 -5.66 13.04
C ALA A 119 -6.46 -4.85 13.20
N ASP A 120 -5.31 -5.46 12.90
CA ASP A 120 -4.01 -4.77 12.86
C ASP A 120 -3.67 -4.32 11.44
N VAL A 121 -4.18 -5.06 10.44
CA VAL A 121 -4.03 -4.82 9.02
C VAL A 121 -5.38 -5.01 8.35
N ALA A 122 -5.80 -4.07 7.53
CA ALA A 122 -6.98 -4.15 6.67
C ALA A 122 -6.55 -4.13 5.20
N VAL A 123 -7.02 -5.10 4.43
CA VAL A 123 -6.63 -5.31 3.03
C VAL A 123 -7.87 -5.18 2.16
N GLY A 124 -7.84 -4.24 1.21
CA GLY A 124 -8.85 -4.18 0.18
C GLY A 124 -8.81 -5.46 -0.68
N VAL A 125 -9.96 -6.02 -1.01
CA VAL A 125 -10.06 -7.15 -1.93
C VAL A 125 -11.05 -6.82 -3.04
N ARG A 126 -10.66 -7.16 -4.28
CA ARG A 126 -11.46 -6.90 -5.49
C ARG A 126 -12.56 -7.93 -5.72
N ASN A 127 -12.61 -8.97 -4.91
CA ASN A 127 -13.69 -9.94 -4.90
C ASN A 127 -14.82 -9.43 -4.02
N GLN A 128 -16.01 -9.29 -4.58
CA GLN A 128 -17.19 -8.85 -3.85
C GLN A 128 -17.81 -10.01 -3.06
N SER A 129 -18.60 -9.67 -2.06
CA SER A 129 -19.29 -10.65 -1.21
C SER A 129 -20.33 -11.51 -1.97
N ASP A 130 -20.82 -11.04 -3.13
CA ASP A 130 -21.71 -11.77 -4.04
C ASP A 130 -20.98 -12.74 -4.98
N GLY A 131 -19.65 -12.90 -4.80
CA GLY A 131 -18.80 -13.74 -5.65
C GLY A 131 -18.31 -13.05 -6.93
N THR A 132 -18.68 -11.80 -7.19
CA THR A 132 -18.21 -11.03 -8.35
C THR A 132 -16.74 -10.67 -8.16
N ASP A 133 -15.88 -11.04 -9.12
CA ASP A 133 -14.50 -10.59 -9.19
C ASP A 133 -14.40 -9.38 -10.13
N MET A 134 -14.10 -8.20 -9.57
CA MET A 134 -13.98 -6.96 -10.34
C MET A 134 -12.88 -7.04 -11.42
N ARG A 135 -11.98 -8.03 -11.34
CA ARG A 135 -10.94 -8.30 -12.36
C ARG A 135 -11.48 -9.03 -13.59
N ASP A 136 -12.67 -9.60 -13.52
CA ASP A 136 -13.25 -10.45 -14.59
C ASP A 136 -13.58 -9.70 -15.90
N ARG A 137 -13.50 -8.37 -15.90
CA ARG A 137 -13.61 -7.54 -17.12
C ARG A 137 -12.38 -7.59 -18.03
N ARG A 138 -11.35 -8.39 -17.69
CA ARG A 138 -10.15 -8.59 -18.49
C ARG A 138 -10.31 -9.80 -19.43
N GLY A 139 -9.60 -9.81 -20.59
CA GLY A 139 -9.68 -10.91 -21.55
C GLY A 139 -9.30 -12.28 -20.94
N LEU A 140 -9.88 -13.37 -21.49
CA LEU A 140 -9.84 -14.74 -20.97
C LEU A 140 -8.44 -15.24 -20.56
N GLY A 141 -7.41 -14.96 -21.36
CA GLY A 141 -6.03 -15.39 -21.04
C GLY A 141 -5.46 -14.71 -19.79
N ARG A 142 -5.73 -13.40 -19.59
CA ARG A 142 -5.31 -12.67 -18.39
C ARG A 142 -6.07 -13.14 -17.15
N ARG A 143 -7.33 -13.53 -17.31
CA ARG A 143 -8.17 -14.05 -16.25
C ARG A 143 -7.65 -15.39 -15.74
N LEU A 144 -7.36 -16.33 -16.66
CA LEU A 144 -6.84 -17.65 -16.31
C LEU A 144 -5.47 -17.55 -15.62
N PHE A 145 -4.57 -16.73 -16.18
CA PHE A 145 -3.25 -16.48 -15.58
C PHE A 145 -3.36 -15.83 -14.19
N GLY A 146 -4.23 -14.82 -14.04
CA GLY A 146 -4.45 -14.14 -12.75
C GLY A 146 -5.00 -15.11 -11.68
N ARG A 147 -5.91 -16.01 -12.05
CA ARG A 147 -6.42 -17.04 -11.14
C ARG A 147 -5.33 -18.05 -10.74
N LEU A 148 -4.56 -18.54 -11.70
CA LEU A 148 -3.45 -19.46 -11.42
C LEU A 148 -2.41 -18.82 -10.52
N PHE A 149 -2.02 -17.57 -10.81
CA PHE A 149 -1.10 -16.81 -9.98
C PHE A 149 -1.65 -16.59 -8.56
N SER A 150 -2.93 -16.23 -8.42
CA SER A 150 -3.59 -16.08 -7.12
C SER A 150 -3.62 -17.40 -6.33
N LEU A 151 -3.89 -18.52 -7.00
CA LEU A 151 -3.88 -19.86 -6.38
C LEU A 151 -2.48 -20.25 -5.91
N LEU A 152 -1.45 -20.00 -6.72
CA LEU A 152 -0.05 -20.22 -6.32
C LEU A 152 0.35 -19.36 -5.13
N MET A 153 -0.04 -18.07 -5.13
CA MET A 153 0.19 -17.15 -4.02
C MET A 153 -0.45 -17.64 -2.73
N GLN A 154 -1.72 -18.09 -2.81
CA GLN A 154 -2.44 -18.63 -1.66
C GLN A 154 -1.80 -19.91 -1.15
N ALA A 155 -1.44 -20.84 -2.05
CA ALA A 155 -0.85 -22.12 -1.66
C ALA A 155 0.55 -21.96 -1.03
N ILE A 156 1.37 -21.05 -1.55
CA ILE A 156 2.79 -20.92 -1.17
C ILE A 156 2.99 -19.96 0.00
N LEU A 157 2.30 -18.81 -0.01
CA LEU A 157 2.60 -17.71 0.93
C LEU A 157 1.42 -17.28 1.80
N LEU A 158 0.20 -17.22 1.25
CA LEU A 158 -0.89 -16.45 1.81
C LEU A 158 -2.23 -17.23 1.88
N PRO A 159 -2.29 -18.43 2.53
CA PRO A 159 -3.56 -19.12 2.69
C PRO A 159 -4.60 -18.21 3.36
N GLY A 160 -5.79 -18.09 2.75
CA GLY A 160 -6.89 -17.27 3.26
C GLY A 160 -6.87 -15.78 2.86
N ILE A 161 -5.90 -15.34 2.04
CA ILE A 161 -5.90 -13.99 1.45
C ILE A 161 -6.23 -14.11 -0.04
N SER A 162 -7.43 -13.69 -0.42
CA SER A 162 -7.95 -13.86 -1.78
C SER A 162 -7.34 -12.87 -2.79
N ASP A 163 -6.90 -11.69 -2.35
CA ASP A 163 -6.34 -10.65 -3.20
C ASP A 163 -5.19 -9.90 -2.51
N SER A 164 -3.98 -10.42 -2.65
CA SER A 164 -2.78 -9.79 -2.06
C SER A 164 -2.35 -8.49 -2.76
N GLN A 165 -2.76 -8.28 -4.00
CA GLN A 165 -2.28 -7.20 -4.87
C GLN A 165 -3.29 -6.05 -5.06
N CYS A 166 -4.33 -5.97 -4.24
CA CYS A 166 -5.20 -4.79 -4.23
C CYS A 166 -4.39 -3.56 -3.75
N PRO A 167 -4.43 -2.43 -4.48
CA PRO A 167 -3.56 -1.28 -4.18
C PRO A 167 -4.01 -0.46 -2.97
N LEU A 168 -4.99 -0.92 -2.21
CA LEU A 168 -5.47 -0.25 -1.01
C LEU A 168 -5.28 -1.14 0.21
N LYS A 169 -4.47 -0.69 1.15
CA LYS A 169 -4.25 -1.34 2.44
C LYS A 169 -4.13 -0.29 3.54
N ALA A 170 -4.58 -0.65 4.73
CA ALA A 170 -4.48 0.18 5.92
C ALA A 170 -3.95 -0.64 7.10
N PHE A 171 -3.25 0.02 8.00
CA PHE A 171 -2.54 -0.57 9.12
C PHE A 171 -2.70 0.30 10.36
N LYS A 172 -2.73 -0.30 11.54
CA LYS A 172 -2.39 0.44 12.76
C LYS A 172 -0.93 0.89 12.67
N ARG A 173 -0.58 2.08 13.17
CA ARG A 173 0.79 2.62 13.13
C ARG A 173 1.83 1.61 13.60
N ALA A 174 1.59 0.96 14.74
CA ALA A 174 2.54 -0.03 15.27
C ALA A 174 2.76 -1.21 14.33
N ALA A 175 1.71 -1.69 13.64
CA ALA A 175 1.80 -2.73 12.64
C ALA A 175 2.56 -2.25 11.40
N ALA A 176 2.25 -1.03 10.89
CA ALA A 176 2.95 -0.42 9.77
C ALA A 176 4.44 -0.30 10.04
N GLN A 177 4.82 0.35 11.15
CA GLN A 177 6.22 0.56 11.52
C GLN A 177 7.01 -0.76 11.56
N ARG A 178 6.41 -1.81 12.08
CA ARG A 178 7.03 -3.11 12.18
C ARG A 178 7.15 -3.82 10.81
N LEU A 179 6.07 -3.87 10.04
CA LEU A 179 6.04 -4.54 8.75
C LEU A 179 7.00 -3.89 7.75
N PHE A 180 6.96 -2.56 7.65
CA PHE A 180 7.78 -1.81 6.69
C PHE A 180 9.27 -1.77 7.06
N ARG A 181 9.65 -1.90 8.36
CA ARG A 181 11.06 -2.10 8.76
C ARG A 181 11.59 -3.47 8.35
N LEU A 182 10.75 -4.50 8.33
CA LEU A 182 11.13 -5.85 7.93
C LEU A 182 11.08 -6.06 6.42
N GLN A 183 10.40 -5.20 5.67
CA GLN A 183 10.26 -5.29 4.21
C GLN A 183 11.61 -5.22 3.51
N GLN A 184 11.85 -6.17 2.59
CA GLN A 184 13.07 -6.28 1.77
C GLN A 184 12.80 -6.18 0.27
N ILE A 185 11.53 -6.32 -0.17
CA ILE A 185 11.16 -6.28 -1.57
C ILE A 185 10.74 -4.85 -1.95
N ASP A 186 11.47 -4.25 -2.87
CA ASP A 186 11.22 -2.89 -3.35
C ASP A 186 10.29 -2.83 -4.58
N THR A 187 10.01 -3.99 -5.21
CA THR A 187 9.17 -4.13 -6.42
C THR A 187 7.71 -4.47 -6.08
N TRP A 188 6.93 -4.86 -7.07
CA TRP A 188 5.50 -5.14 -6.94
C TRP A 188 5.12 -6.27 -5.97
N SER A 189 6.04 -7.21 -5.68
CA SER A 189 5.78 -8.30 -4.73
C SER A 189 5.82 -7.85 -3.25
N PHE A 190 6.13 -6.58 -2.94
CA PHE A 190 6.15 -6.08 -1.56
C PHE A 190 4.80 -6.29 -0.85
N ASP A 191 3.69 -6.18 -1.57
CA ASP A 191 2.35 -6.42 -1.06
C ASP A 191 2.21 -7.84 -0.47
N ALA A 192 2.72 -8.83 -1.19
CA ALA A 192 2.71 -10.22 -0.73
C ALA A 192 3.65 -10.43 0.47
N GLU A 193 4.81 -9.75 0.46
CA GLU A 193 5.75 -9.78 1.58
C GLU A 193 5.14 -9.22 2.86
N LEU A 194 4.48 -8.07 2.81
CA LEU A 194 3.83 -7.46 3.97
C LEU A 194 2.77 -8.39 4.59
N LEU A 195 1.96 -9.04 3.76
CA LEU A 195 0.93 -9.96 4.24
C LEU A 195 1.52 -11.26 4.79
N PHE A 196 2.60 -11.75 4.18
CA PHE A 196 3.36 -12.88 4.71
C PHE A 196 3.93 -12.55 6.09
N LEU A 197 4.57 -11.37 6.24
CA LEU A 197 5.10 -10.88 7.51
C LEU A 197 3.99 -10.69 8.55
N ALA A 198 2.86 -10.09 8.18
CA ALA A 198 1.72 -9.90 9.08
C ALA A 198 1.27 -11.23 9.69
N ARG A 199 1.15 -12.28 8.86
CA ARG A 199 0.81 -13.62 9.35
C ARG A 199 1.89 -14.22 10.24
N ARG A 200 3.15 -14.12 9.84
CA ARG A 200 4.29 -14.63 10.62
C ARG A 200 4.38 -13.99 11.99
N LEU A 201 4.00 -12.73 12.09
CA LEU A 201 3.95 -11.97 13.33
C LEU A 201 2.66 -12.20 14.13
N GLY A 202 1.68 -12.95 13.62
CA GLY A 202 0.41 -13.19 14.29
C GLY A 202 -0.52 -11.98 14.32
N LEU A 203 -0.34 -11.01 13.40
CA LEU A 203 -1.21 -9.84 13.27
C LEU A 203 -2.58 -10.24 12.72
N LYS A 204 -3.63 -9.58 13.22
CA LYS A 204 -5.01 -9.78 12.74
C LYS A 204 -5.20 -9.07 11.40
N VAL A 205 -5.39 -9.83 10.32
CA VAL A 205 -5.62 -9.32 8.96
C VAL A 205 -7.09 -9.44 8.59
N ALA A 206 -7.73 -8.31 8.25
CA ALA A 206 -9.10 -8.27 7.74
C ALA A 206 -9.11 -8.06 6.21
N ASN A 207 -9.94 -8.84 5.49
CA ASN A 207 -10.19 -8.66 4.07
C ASN A 207 -11.46 -7.85 3.88
N ILE A 208 -11.36 -6.72 3.21
CA ILE A 208 -12.45 -5.76 3.03
C ILE A 208 -12.79 -5.64 1.54
N PRO A 209 -13.98 -6.06 1.09
CA PRO A 209 -14.41 -5.85 -0.29
C PRO A 209 -14.41 -4.35 -0.64
N VAL A 210 -13.74 -4.00 -1.74
CA VAL A 210 -13.62 -2.60 -2.20
C VAL A 210 -14.01 -2.49 -3.67
N ARG A 211 -14.58 -1.34 -4.05
CA ARG A 211 -14.79 -1.00 -5.46
C ARG A 211 -13.45 -0.78 -6.13
N TRP A 212 -13.29 -1.35 -7.30
CA TRP A 212 -12.08 -1.20 -8.09
C TRP A 212 -12.43 -1.08 -9.58
N GLN A 213 -11.76 -0.20 -10.28
CA GLN A 213 -11.95 0.00 -11.71
C GLN A 213 -10.60 0.01 -12.41
N ALA A 214 -10.46 -0.77 -13.49
CA ALA A 214 -9.25 -0.74 -14.29
C ALA A 214 -9.11 0.63 -14.96
N MET A 215 -8.01 1.34 -14.68
CA MET A 215 -7.71 2.63 -15.30
C MET A 215 -6.97 2.43 -16.63
N PRO A 216 -7.23 3.26 -17.66
CA PRO A 216 -6.43 3.26 -18.89
C PRO A 216 -4.96 3.52 -18.60
N GLY A 217 -4.06 2.81 -19.29
CA GLY A 217 -2.61 2.97 -19.10
C GLY A 217 -1.99 2.09 -18.00
N SER A 218 -2.74 1.22 -17.36
CA SER A 218 -2.20 0.19 -16.44
C SER A 218 -1.36 -0.84 -17.21
N HIS A 219 -0.05 -0.75 -17.12
CA HIS A 219 0.92 -1.57 -17.86
C HIS A 219 1.30 -2.87 -17.13
N LEU A 220 0.37 -3.79 -16.94
CA LEU A 220 0.73 -5.17 -16.62
C LEU A 220 1.12 -5.90 -17.92
N GLN A 221 2.41 -5.88 -18.25
CA GLN A 221 2.95 -6.71 -19.32
C GLN A 221 3.26 -8.10 -18.77
N LEU A 222 2.61 -9.12 -19.34
CA LEU A 222 2.95 -10.54 -19.16
C LEU A 222 4.26 -10.82 -19.89
N ASN A 223 5.39 -10.69 -19.22
CA ASN A 223 6.72 -10.91 -19.79
C ASN A 223 7.70 -11.39 -18.70
N LEU A 224 8.98 -11.23 -18.91
CA LEU A 224 10.08 -11.57 -17.98
C LEU A 224 9.88 -11.08 -16.52
N ARG A 225 9.05 -10.04 -16.32
CA ARG A 225 8.69 -9.56 -14.96
C ARG A 225 7.93 -10.62 -14.16
N THR A 226 7.12 -11.44 -14.82
CA THR A 226 6.36 -12.53 -14.14
C THR A 226 7.28 -13.59 -13.53
N ALA A 227 8.35 -13.97 -14.22
CA ALA A 227 9.33 -14.92 -13.69
C ALA A 227 10.11 -14.31 -12.49
N ALA A 228 10.41 -13.02 -12.54
CA ALA A 228 11.02 -12.30 -11.43
C ALA A 228 10.08 -12.27 -10.20
N GLU A 229 8.79 -12.05 -10.41
CA GLU A 229 7.79 -12.06 -9.33
C GLU A 229 7.67 -13.45 -8.68
N LEU A 230 7.65 -14.53 -9.46
CA LEU A 230 7.66 -15.90 -8.92
C LEU A 230 8.93 -16.18 -8.08
N ARG A 231 10.10 -15.72 -8.55
CA ARG A 231 11.33 -15.82 -7.78
C ARG A 231 11.26 -15.04 -6.45
N ASN A 232 10.61 -13.87 -6.46
CA ASN A 232 10.39 -13.07 -5.27
C ASN A 232 9.56 -13.83 -4.22
N LEU A 233 8.60 -14.68 -4.61
CA LEU A 233 7.82 -15.48 -3.67
C LEU A 233 8.70 -16.46 -2.87
N ALA A 234 9.62 -17.15 -3.55
CA ALA A 234 10.59 -18.01 -2.88
C ALA A 234 11.53 -17.20 -1.97
N ARG A 235 11.99 -16.04 -2.47
CA ARG A 235 12.84 -15.12 -1.71
C ARG A 235 12.17 -14.63 -0.42
N ILE A 236 10.90 -14.23 -0.47
CA ILE A 236 10.12 -13.82 0.71
C ILE A 236 10.14 -14.92 1.77
N ARG A 237 9.84 -16.16 1.38
CA ARG A 237 9.79 -17.30 2.32
C ARG A 237 11.14 -17.59 2.95
N ILE A 238 12.21 -17.49 2.19
CA ILE A 238 13.58 -17.75 2.66
C ILE A 238 14.06 -16.61 3.55
N ALA A 239 13.92 -15.37 3.10
CA ALA A 239 14.38 -14.18 3.80
C ALA A 239 13.74 -14.04 5.19
N HIS A 240 12.46 -14.38 5.30
CA HIS A 240 11.69 -14.20 6.53
C HIS A 240 11.42 -15.51 7.30
N ARG A 241 12.20 -16.58 7.04
CA ARG A 241 12.03 -17.88 7.73
C ARG A 241 12.18 -17.78 9.26
N GLY A 242 13.01 -16.85 9.74
CA GLY A 242 13.27 -16.60 11.15
C GLY A 242 12.25 -15.68 11.85
N VAL A 243 11.39 -14.98 11.10
CA VAL A 243 10.40 -14.08 11.69
C VAL A 243 9.30 -14.89 12.36
N SER A 244 8.94 -14.54 13.59
CA SER A 244 7.92 -15.23 14.40
C SER A 244 7.28 -14.25 15.38
N PRO A 245 6.15 -14.59 16.05
CA PRO A 245 5.58 -13.75 17.10
C PRO A 245 6.55 -13.45 18.24
N LYS A 246 7.54 -14.30 18.50
CA LYS A 246 8.59 -14.08 19.52
C LYS A 246 9.56 -12.95 19.11
N THR A 247 9.74 -12.68 17.83
CA THR A 247 10.50 -11.53 17.32
C THR A 247 9.82 -10.21 17.73
N LEU A 248 8.52 -10.26 18.06
CA LEU A 248 7.73 -9.17 18.60
C LEU A 248 8.21 -8.67 19.98
N ALA A 249 8.59 -9.57 20.87
CA ALA A 249 8.94 -9.23 22.25
C ALA A 249 10.35 -8.59 22.35
N ALA A 250 11.23 -8.85 21.39
CA ALA A 250 12.60 -8.33 21.40
C ALA A 250 12.67 -6.85 20.95
N ASP A 251 11.83 -6.43 19.99
CA ASP A 251 11.85 -5.07 19.41
C ASP A 251 11.16 -4.02 20.31
N THR A 252 10.27 -4.42 21.21
CA THR A 252 9.63 -3.50 22.18
C THR A 252 10.62 -3.00 23.24
N ASN A 253 11.78 -3.62 23.37
CA ASN A 253 12.86 -3.21 24.29
C ASN A 253 13.97 -2.39 23.62
N ALA A 254 13.94 -2.18 22.33
CA ALA A 254 14.88 -1.29 21.64
C ALA A 254 14.37 0.15 21.73
N ALA A 255 15.07 0.99 22.48
CA ALA A 255 14.81 2.42 22.58
C ALA A 255 14.83 3.10 21.19
N PRO A 256 14.09 4.21 20.99
CA PRO A 256 14.15 4.95 19.74
C PRO A 256 15.59 5.37 19.44
N ALA A 257 16.02 5.17 18.19
CA ALA A 257 17.32 5.65 17.73
C ALA A 257 17.39 7.17 17.90
N PRO A 258 18.54 7.74 18.30
CA PRO A 258 18.67 9.18 18.45
C PRO A 258 18.47 9.87 17.11
N GLU A 259 17.67 10.92 17.14
CA GLU A 259 17.47 11.86 16.03
C GLU A 259 18.83 12.45 15.60
N ALA A 260 19.14 12.36 14.32
CA ALA A 260 20.23 13.06 13.65
C ALA A 260 19.67 13.89 12.51
#